data_f43bd1b24ad3137da8a546c8d8281297
#
_entry.id   f43bd1b24ad3137da8a546c8d8281297
#
_cell.length_a   1.000
_cell.length_b   1.000
_cell.length_c   1.000
_cell.angle_alpha   90.00
_cell.angle_beta   90.00
_cell.angle_gamma   90.00
#
_symmetry.space_group_name_H-M   'P 1'
#
loop_
_entity.id
_entity.type
_entity.pdbx_description
1 polymer ?
#
loop_
_entity_poly.entity_id
_entity_poly.type
_entity_poly.pdbx_seq_one_letter_code
_entity_poly.pdbx_strand_id
1 'polypeptide(L)'
;MSTDWPYPFWIAHRGAGKRAPENTLAAFREGAAQGFRMFECDVKLSADDVPFLLHDSELERTTSGLGTAGERPWAALSQLDAGSWLDARHAGETLPTLLAIARFVLANGLAVNLEIKPTPGVETRTGERVARAAAQLWAGSAPPPLLSSFEVPALEAAAAAEPALPRALLLEELWAGWFETAQRLACRAVVTHYSLMDAAMVERLHQAGLRALVYTVNDRADLAAMRAAGVDGVITDEVERYSADARAGR
;
A
#
# COMPACT_ATOMS: atom_id res chain seq x y z
N MET A 1 16.40 16.19 -13.42
CA MET A 1 15.54 14.99 -13.31
C MET A 1 14.16 15.49 -12.96
N SER A 2 13.09 15.03 -13.60
CA SER A 2 11.73 15.50 -13.32
C SER A 2 11.37 15.24 -11.87
N THR A 3 11.07 16.30 -11.14
CA THR A 3 10.68 16.27 -9.72
C THR A 3 9.19 15.98 -9.56
N ASP A 4 8.56 15.43 -10.59
CA ASP A 4 7.13 15.24 -10.63
C ASP A 4 6.74 14.02 -9.78
N TRP A 5 6.16 14.32 -8.59
CA TRP A 5 5.55 13.34 -7.70
C TRP A 5 4.03 13.42 -7.90
N PRO A 6 3.44 12.48 -8.65
CA PRO A 6 2.05 12.62 -9.08
C PRO A 6 1.03 12.15 -8.03
N TYR A 7 1.49 11.73 -6.86
CA TYR A 7 0.64 11.12 -5.85
C TYR A 7 0.18 12.13 -4.80
N PRO A 8 -1.08 12.01 -4.33
CA PRO A 8 -1.63 12.81 -3.26
C PRO A 8 -0.84 12.66 -1.94
N PHE A 9 -0.87 13.71 -1.13
CA PHE A 9 -0.27 13.71 0.22
C PHE A 9 -0.96 12.71 1.16
N TRP A 10 -2.29 12.64 1.12
CA TRP A 10 -3.09 11.77 1.97
C TRP A 10 -3.30 10.40 1.36
N ILE A 11 -2.92 9.37 2.11
CA ILE A 11 -3.01 7.97 1.71
C ILE A 11 -3.84 7.22 2.74
N ALA A 12 -4.98 6.67 2.32
CA ALA A 12 -5.84 5.88 3.18
C ALA A 12 -5.25 4.47 3.36
N HIS A 13 -4.89 4.12 4.59
CA HIS A 13 -4.30 2.83 4.95
C HIS A 13 -5.29 1.70 4.77
N ARG A 14 -4.94 0.68 4.00
CA ARG A 14 -5.76 -0.51 3.70
C ARG A 14 -7.18 -0.19 3.24
N GLY A 15 -7.35 0.98 2.56
CA GLY A 15 -8.63 1.45 2.05
C GLY A 15 -9.31 2.51 2.91
N ALA A 16 -9.64 2.24 4.16
CA ALA A 16 -10.32 3.19 5.06
C ALA A 16 -9.84 3.08 6.53
N GLY A 17 -8.65 2.53 6.77
CA GLY A 17 -8.16 2.31 8.12
C GLY A 17 -9.15 1.51 8.97
N LYS A 18 -9.67 2.12 10.04
CA LYS A 18 -10.56 1.47 11.01
C LYS A 18 -12.06 1.61 10.68
N ARG A 19 -12.44 2.32 9.62
CA ARG A 19 -13.85 2.63 9.32
C ARG A 19 -14.59 1.53 8.56
N ALA A 20 -13.86 0.69 7.86
CA ALA A 20 -14.39 -0.43 7.11
C ALA A 20 -13.39 -1.60 7.13
N PRO A 21 -13.79 -2.83 6.81
CA PRO A 21 -12.89 -3.98 6.84
C PRO A 21 -11.68 -3.75 5.94
N GLU A 22 -10.48 -3.79 6.54
CA GLU A 22 -9.23 -3.52 5.83
C GLU A 22 -9.07 -4.36 4.57
N ASN A 23 -8.43 -3.81 3.55
CA ASN A 23 -8.12 -4.50 2.30
C ASN A 23 -9.35 -5.05 1.53
N THR A 24 -10.55 -4.46 1.70
CA THR A 24 -11.77 -4.84 0.99
C THR A 24 -12.28 -3.73 0.07
N LEU A 25 -13.15 -4.06 -0.88
CA LEU A 25 -13.81 -3.04 -1.71
C LEU A 25 -14.68 -2.09 -0.88
N ALA A 26 -15.27 -2.56 0.23
CA ALA A 26 -16.02 -1.71 1.15
C ALA A 26 -15.12 -0.62 1.74
N ALA A 27 -13.88 -0.97 2.13
CA ALA A 27 -12.91 0.00 2.64
C ALA A 27 -12.51 1.04 1.59
N PHE A 28 -12.24 0.63 0.37
CA PHE A 28 -11.90 1.57 -0.71
C PHE A 28 -13.06 2.53 -1.03
N ARG A 29 -14.29 2.05 -1.03
CA ARG A 29 -15.49 2.89 -1.21
C ARG A 29 -15.65 3.90 -0.08
N GLU A 30 -15.48 3.46 1.16
CA GLU A 30 -15.56 4.33 2.34
C GLU A 30 -14.48 5.41 2.31
N GLY A 31 -13.20 5.05 2.08
CA GLY A 31 -12.12 6.01 1.99
C GLY A 31 -12.31 7.03 0.86
N ALA A 32 -12.81 6.61 -0.30
CA ALA A 32 -13.16 7.51 -1.41
C ALA A 32 -14.31 8.45 -1.03
N ALA A 33 -15.33 7.97 -0.32
CA ALA A 33 -16.44 8.79 0.19
C ALA A 33 -15.96 9.84 1.21
N GLN A 34 -14.91 9.52 2.01
CA GLN A 34 -14.23 10.46 2.89
C GLN A 34 -13.37 11.50 2.12
N GLY A 35 -13.16 11.32 0.83
CA GLY A 35 -12.45 12.28 -0.02
C GLY A 35 -10.98 11.92 -0.27
N PHE A 36 -10.51 10.77 0.18
CA PHE A 36 -9.17 10.30 -0.14
C PHE A 36 -9.05 9.97 -1.63
N ARG A 37 -7.92 10.33 -2.20
CA ARG A 37 -7.62 10.14 -3.64
C ARG A 37 -6.47 9.18 -3.87
N MET A 38 -5.79 8.75 -2.81
CA MET A 38 -4.77 7.71 -2.83
C MET A 38 -5.01 6.72 -1.71
N PHE A 39 -4.77 5.46 -2.01
CA PHE A 39 -4.96 4.33 -1.10
C PHE A 39 -3.67 3.53 -0.99
N GLU A 40 -3.48 2.92 0.13
CA GLU A 40 -2.49 1.87 0.32
C GLU A 40 -3.22 0.55 0.57
N CYS A 41 -2.67 -0.57 0.13
CA CYS A 41 -3.17 -1.90 0.38
C CYS A 41 -2.11 -2.98 0.23
N ASP A 42 -2.31 -4.11 0.90
CA ASP A 42 -1.41 -5.25 0.96
C ASP A 42 -1.77 -6.32 -0.08
N VAL A 43 -0.85 -6.63 -0.99
CA VAL A 43 -1.07 -7.61 -2.07
C VAL A 43 -0.27 -8.87 -1.83
N LYS A 44 -0.99 -10.01 -1.76
CA LYS A 44 -0.46 -11.37 -1.64
C LYS A 44 -0.75 -12.21 -2.88
N LEU A 45 -0.18 -13.40 -2.92
CA LEU A 45 -0.54 -14.45 -3.88
C LEU A 45 -1.26 -15.60 -3.19
N SER A 46 -2.29 -16.11 -3.83
CA SER A 46 -2.85 -17.43 -3.54
C SER A 46 -1.91 -18.55 -3.99
N ALA A 47 -2.18 -19.79 -3.61
CA ALA A 47 -1.39 -20.96 -4.03
C ALA A 47 -1.32 -21.12 -5.56
N ASP A 48 -2.36 -20.67 -6.27
CA ASP A 48 -2.51 -20.70 -7.74
C ASP A 48 -2.20 -19.36 -8.42
N ASP A 49 -1.37 -18.51 -7.77
CA ASP A 49 -0.83 -17.25 -8.32
C ASP A 49 -1.84 -16.13 -8.60
N VAL A 50 -3.00 -16.13 -7.96
CA VAL A 50 -3.93 -15.01 -8.08
C VAL A 50 -3.54 -13.90 -7.10
N PRO A 51 -3.20 -12.68 -7.55
CA PRO A 51 -2.97 -11.54 -6.65
C PRO A 51 -4.27 -11.10 -5.99
N PHE A 52 -4.28 -11.04 -4.66
CA PHE A 52 -5.42 -10.63 -3.84
C PHE A 52 -4.96 -9.80 -2.64
N LEU A 53 -5.89 -9.16 -1.94
CA LEU A 53 -5.57 -8.28 -0.82
C LEU A 53 -5.77 -8.98 0.51
N LEU A 54 -4.72 -8.99 1.33
CA LEU A 54 -4.73 -9.41 2.73
C LEU A 54 -3.41 -8.97 3.39
N HIS A 55 -3.45 -8.46 4.61
CA HIS A 55 -2.23 -8.06 5.33
C HIS A 55 -1.46 -9.26 5.90
N ASP A 56 -2.10 -10.04 6.77
CA ASP A 56 -1.46 -11.13 7.49
C ASP A 56 -1.14 -12.33 6.58
N SER A 57 -0.22 -13.16 6.98
CA SER A 57 -0.03 -14.47 6.34
C SER A 57 -1.17 -15.41 6.64
N GLU A 58 -1.74 -15.29 7.85
CA GLU A 58 -2.82 -16.13 8.35
C GLU A 58 -4.20 -15.49 8.12
N LEU A 59 -5.23 -16.30 7.95
CA LEU A 59 -6.59 -15.87 7.61
C LEU A 59 -7.43 -15.41 8.81
N GLU A 60 -7.08 -15.84 10.02
CA GLU A 60 -7.95 -15.83 11.21
C GLU A 60 -8.36 -14.43 11.67
N ARG A 61 -7.48 -13.43 11.56
CA ARG A 61 -7.74 -12.11 12.15
C ARG A 61 -8.84 -11.34 11.43
N THR A 62 -8.86 -11.43 10.10
CA THR A 62 -9.72 -10.56 9.26
C THR A 62 -10.63 -11.34 8.32
N THR A 63 -10.70 -12.67 8.46
CA THR A 63 -11.59 -13.50 7.64
C THR A 63 -12.25 -14.61 8.46
N SER A 64 -13.22 -15.28 7.85
CA SER A 64 -13.83 -16.50 8.40
C SER A 64 -12.99 -17.77 8.15
N GLY A 65 -11.80 -17.63 7.52
CA GLY A 65 -10.91 -18.73 7.21
C GLY A 65 -9.91 -19.05 8.30
N LEU A 66 -9.17 -20.16 8.12
CA LEU A 66 -8.12 -20.64 9.01
C LEU A 66 -6.86 -21.01 8.22
N GLY A 67 -5.69 -20.78 8.80
CA GLY A 67 -4.37 -21.16 8.28
C GLY A 67 -3.83 -20.18 7.25
N THR A 68 -2.72 -20.55 6.62
CA THR A 68 -1.92 -19.66 5.77
C THR A 68 -2.62 -19.39 4.44
N ALA A 69 -2.88 -18.12 4.16
CA ALA A 69 -3.60 -17.68 2.97
C ALA A 69 -2.89 -18.07 1.67
N GLY A 70 -1.55 -17.92 1.60
CA GLY A 70 -0.76 -18.26 0.43
C GLY A 70 -0.72 -19.75 0.07
N GLU A 71 -1.18 -20.63 0.97
CA GLU A 71 -1.32 -22.08 0.74
C GLU A 71 -2.69 -22.48 0.20
N ARG A 72 -3.64 -21.55 0.10
CA ARG A 72 -5.00 -21.78 -0.36
C ARG A 72 -5.18 -21.35 -1.82
N PRO A 73 -5.89 -22.13 -2.65
CA PRO A 73 -6.25 -21.69 -3.98
C PRO A 73 -7.28 -20.55 -3.93
N TRP A 74 -7.27 -19.68 -4.92
CA TRP A 74 -8.18 -18.54 -4.98
C TRP A 74 -9.66 -18.94 -4.86
N ALA A 75 -10.05 -20.07 -5.45
CA ALA A 75 -11.42 -20.58 -5.36
C ALA A 75 -11.90 -20.78 -3.91
N ALA A 76 -11.00 -21.14 -2.99
CA ALA A 76 -11.32 -21.23 -1.56
C ALA A 76 -11.30 -19.86 -0.87
N LEU A 77 -10.29 -19.04 -1.14
CA LEU A 77 -10.14 -17.71 -0.54
C LEU A 77 -11.31 -16.78 -0.89
N SER A 78 -11.80 -16.83 -2.11
CA SER A 78 -12.90 -15.98 -2.60
C SER A 78 -14.25 -16.22 -1.92
N GLN A 79 -14.40 -17.30 -1.17
CA GLN A 79 -15.64 -17.66 -0.44
C GLN A 79 -15.62 -17.19 1.01
N LEU A 80 -14.49 -16.69 1.50
CA LEU A 80 -14.35 -16.27 2.89
C LEU A 80 -15.04 -14.92 3.12
N ASP A 81 -15.72 -14.82 4.25
CA ASP A 81 -16.19 -13.54 4.77
C ASP A 81 -14.98 -12.78 5.34
N ALA A 82 -14.73 -11.59 4.83
CA ALA A 82 -13.65 -10.68 5.23
C ALA A 82 -14.21 -9.39 5.87
N GLY A 83 -15.48 -9.35 6.23
CA GLY A 83 -16.14 -8.17 6.76
C GLY A 83 -16.69 -8.31 8.17
N SER A 84 -17.28 -9.46 8.50
CA SER A 84 -17.99 -9.70 9.78
C SER A 84 -17.10 -9.55 11.03
N TRP A 85 -15.80 -9.72 10.90
CA TRP A 85 -14.85 -9.56 12.00
C TRP A 85 -14.83 -8.13 12.56
N LEU A 86 -15.10 -7.13 11.73
CA LEU A 86 -15.15 -5.73 12.13
C LEU A 86 -16.54 -5.32 12.62
N ASP A 87 -17.57 -5.60 11.82
CA ASP A 87 -18.96 -5.21 12.13
C ASP A 87 -19.94 -6.06 11.28
N ALA A 88 -21.06 -6.45 11.87
CA ALA A 88 -22.12 -7.22 11.20
C ALA A 88 -22.66 -6.53 9.92
N ARG A 89 -22.56 -5.22 9.80
CA ARG A 89 -22.94 -4.46 8.58
C ARG A 89 -22.11 -4.85 7.34
N HIS A 90 -20.93 -5.41 7.56
CA HIS A 90 -20.02 -5.84 6.52
C HIS A 90 -20.04 -7.36 6.30
N ALA A 91 -21.01 -8.07 6.89
CA ALA A 91 -21.16 -9.50 6.68
C ALA A 91 -21.33 -9.82 5.20
N GLY A 92 -20.56 -10.80 4.70
CA GLY A 92 -20.55 -11.17 3.30
C GLY A 92 -19.61 -10.35 2.40
N GLU A 93 -18.89 -9.34 2.94
CA GLU A 93 -17.77 -8.75 2.20
C GLU A 93 -16.68 -9.80 2.04
N THR A 94 -16.09 -9.90 0.86
CA THR A 94 -15.09 -10.93 0.53
C THR A 94 -13.72 -10.35 0.28
N LEU A 95 -12.69 -11.19 0.33
CA LEU A 95 -11.35 -10.81 -0.12
C LEU A 95 -11.40 -10.37 -1.59
N PRO A 96 -10.89 -9.20 -1.97
CA PRO A 96 -10.85 -8.77 -3.36
C PRO A 96 -9.58 -9.25 -4.06
N THR A 97 -9.68 -9.56 -5.36
CA THR A 97 -8.49 -9.67 -6.20
C THR A 97 -7.90 -8.29 -6.47
N LEU A 98 -6.60 -8.24 -6.81
CA LEU A 98 -5.97 -7.02 -7.31
C LEU A 98 -6.70 -6.46 -8.55
N LEU A 99 -7.24 -7.31 -9.42
CA LEU A 99 -8.07 -6.89 -10.56
C LEU A 99 -9.32 -6.12 -10.12
N ALA A 100 -10.01 -6.57 -9.06
CA ALA A 100 -11.21 -5.89 -8.56
C ALA A 100 -10.87 -4.49 -8.03
N ILE A 101 -9.77 -4.37 -7.29
CA ILE A 101 -9.27 -3.08 -6.79
C ILE A 101 -8.80 -2.18 -7.94
N ALA A 102 -8.06 -2.70 -8.90
CA ALA A 102 -7.62 -1.94 -10.07
C ALA A 102 -8.80 -1.32 -10.82
N ARG A 103 -9.86 -2.10 -11.07
CA ARG A 103 -11.08 -1.61 -11.71
C ARG A 103 -11.73 -0.46 -10.93
N PHE A 104 -11.82 -0.58 -9.61
CA PHE A 104 -12.36 0.48 -8.77
C PHE A 104 -11.49 1.74 -8.81
N VAL A 105 -10.19 1.60 -8.61
CA VAL A 105 -9.20 2.69 -8.58
C VAL A 105 -9.22 3.46 -9.91
N LEU A 106 -9.14 2.74 -11.03
CA LEU A 106 -9.11 3.34 -12.37
C LEU A 106 -10.43 4.01 -12.74
N ALA A 107 -11.56 3.37 -12.46
CA ALA A 107 -12.88 3.94 -12.76
C ALA A 107 -13.16 5.23 -11.99
N ASN A 108 -12.51 5.44 -10.86
CA ASN A 108 -12.70 6.63 -10.01
C ASN A 108 -11.53 7.64 -10.11
N GLY A 109 -10.53 7.42 -10.98
CA GLY A 109 -9.38 8.29 -11.14
C GLY A 109 -8.57 8.45 -9.85
N LEU A 110 -8.38 7.35 -9.12
CA LEU A 110 -7.67 7.29 -7.84
C LEU A 110 -6.24 6.77 -8.04
N ALA A 111 -5.36 7.11 -7.11
CA ALA A 111 -4.00 6.56 -7.03
C ALA A 111 -3.93 5.43 -6.01
N VAL A 112 -2.91 4.57 -6.14
CA VAL A 112 -2.71 3.47 -5.20
C VAL A 112 -1.23 3.18 -4.96
N ASN A 113 -0.89 2.87 -3.71
CA ASN A 113 0.32 2.19 -3.28
C ASN A 113 -0.03 0.72 -3.03
N LEU A 114 0.59 -0.16 -3.79
CA LEU A 114 0.47 -1.61 -3.66
C LEU A 114 1.66 -2.11 -2.83
N GLU A 115 1.45 -2.39 -1.55
CA GLU A 115 2.46 -3.09 -0.76
C GLU A 115 2.53 -4.54 -1.23
N ILE A 116 3.69 -4.95 -1.73
CA ILE A 116 3.98 -6.35 -2.01
C ILE A 116 4.24 -7.03 -0.68
N LYS A 117 3.28 -7.83 -0.22
CA LYS A 117 3.25 -8.50 1.09
C LYS A 117 3.32 -10.00 0.96
N PRO A 118 4.49 -10.58 0.68
CA PRO A 118 4.61 -12.01 0.42
C PRO A 118 4.26 -12.85 1.65
N THR A 119 3.73 -14.04 1.43
CA THR A 119 3.85 -15.12 2.41
C THR A 119 5.34 -15.47 2.53
N PRO A 120 5.88 -15.70 3.75
CA PRO A 120 7.29 -16.02 3.92
C PRO A 120 7.76 -17.17 3.03
N GLY A 121 8.91 -16.99 2.36
CA GLY A 121 9.53 -17.98 1.47
C GLY A 121 9.13 -17.84 -0.02
N VAL A 122 8.20 -16.93 -0.36
CA VAL A 122 7.79 -16.68 -1.77
C VAL A 122 7.94 -15.23 -2.20
N GLU A 123 8.88 -14.50 -1.59
CA GLU A 123 9.11 -13.06 -1.78
C GLU A 123 9.35 -12.70 -3.25
N THR A 124 10.33 -13.36 -3.87
CA THR A 124 10.70 -13.15 -5.28
C THR A 124 9.53 -13.43 -6.22
N ARG A 125 8.82 -14.55 -6.01
CA ARG A 125 7.65 -14.90 -6.82
C ARG A 125 6.54 -13.87 -6.68
N THR A 126 6.27 -13.43 -5.45
CA THR A 126 5.24 -12.43 -5.19
C THR A 126 5.59 -11.10 -5.84
N GLY A 127 6.84 -10.64 -5.70
CA GLY A 127 7.31 -9.41 -6.34
C GLY A 127 7.14 -9.42 -7.86
N GLU A 128 7.58 -10.49 -8.52
CA GLU A 128 7.45 -10.65 -9.97
C GLU A 128 5.98 -10.65 -10.42
N ARG A 129 5.14 -11.46 -9.76
CA ARG A 129 3.73 -11.63 -10.15
C ARG A 129 2.91 -10.36 -9.93
N VAL A 130 3.09 -9.69 -8.79
CA VAL A 130 2.40 -8.44 -8.48
C VAL A 130 2.82 -7.33 -9.45
N ALA A 131 4.13 -7.19 -9.73
CA ALA A 131 4.61 -6.18 -10.67
C ALA A 131 4.04 -6.37 -12.08
N ARG A 132 4.08 -7.59 -12.62
CA ARG A 132 3.50 -7.91 -13.95
C ARG A 132 1.99 -7.65 -14.00
N ALA A 133 1.25 -8.07 -12.96
CA ALA A 133 -0.18 -7.81 -12.86
C ALA A 133 -0.47 -6.29 -12.81
N ALA A 134 0.29 -5.54 -12.01
CA ALA A 134 0.17 -4.10 -11.91
C ALA A 134 0.45 -3.40 -13.26
N ALA A 135 1.54 -3.77 -13.95
CA ALA A 135 1.87 -3.21 -15.26
C ALA A 135 0.75 -3.46 -16.28
N GLN A 136 0.19 -4.66 -16.30
CA GLN A 136 -0.91 -5.01 -17.20
C GLN A 136 -2.19 -4.24 -16.88
N LEU A 137 -2.58 -4.18 -15.59
CA LEU A 137 -3.83 -3.58 -15.13
C LEU A 137 -3.83 -2.05 -15.28
N TRP A 138 -2.71 -1.38 -15.08
CA TRP A 138 -2.57 0.08 -15.22
C TRP A 138 -1.95 0.51 -16.55
N ALA A 139 -1.90 -0.38 -17.55
CA ALA A 139 -1.35 -0.04 -18.86
C ALA A 139 -2.02 1.21 -19.45
N GLY A 140 -1.22 2.23 -19.77
CA GLY A 140 -1.69 3.50 -20.30
C GLY A 140 -2.38 4.44 -19.30
N SER A 141 -2.41 4.09 -18.01
CA SER A 141 -3.00 4.93 -16.96
C SER A 141 -1.96 5.82 -16.30
N ALA A 142 -2.41 6.98 -15.78
CA ALA A 142 -1.58 7.93 -15.03
C ALA A 142 -2.38 8.44 -13.82
N PRO A 143 -1.76 8.47 -12.62
CA PRO A 143 -0.43 7.94 -12.33
C PRO A 143 -0.39 6.41 -12.33
N PRO A 144 0.77 5.78 -12.60
CA PRO A 144 0.94 4.34 -12.41
C PRO A 144 0.82 3.99 -10.91
N PRO A 145 0.58 2.72 -10.55
CA PRO A 145 0.59 2.33 -9.14
C PRO A 145 2.02 2.43 -8.59
N LEU A 146 2.16 2.89 -7.34
CA LEU A 146 3.41 2.80 -6.60
C LEU A 146 3.50 1.37 -6.04
N LEU A 147 4.63 0.69 -6.23
CA LEU A 147 4.90 -0.60 -5.60
C LEU A 147 5.77 -0.39 -4.37
N SER A 148 5.38 -0.94 -3.22
CA SER A 148 6.21 -0.87 -2.02
C SER A 148 6.38 -2.24 -1.37
N SER A 149 7.43 -2.43 -0.57
CA SER A 149 7.60 -3.63 0.24
C SER A 149 8.65 -3.40 1.33
N PHE A 150 8.50 -4.11 2.45
CA PHE A 150 9.54 -4.32 3.45
C PHE A 150 10.57 -5.36 2.97
N GLU A 151 10.14 -6.26 2.08
CA GLU A 151 10.94 -7.38 1.59
C GLU A 151 11.77 -6.96 0.38
N VAL A 152 13.08 -6.74 0.60
CA VAL A 152 14.02 -6.38 -0.46
C VAL A 152 13.98 -7.37 -1.63
N PRO A 153 13.96 -8.71 -1.42
CA PRO A 153 13.87 -9.65 -2.53
C PRO A 153 12.61 -9.49 -3.39
N ALA A 154 11.48 -9.08 -2.79
CA ALA A 154 10.26 -8.81 -3.53
C ALA A 154 10.38 -7.55 -4.41
N LEU A 155 10.99 -6.48 -3.88
CA LEU A 155 11.27 -5.27 -4.67
C LEU A 155 12.30 -5.51 -5.78
N GLU A 156 13.32 -6.33 -5.55
CA GLU A 156 14.29 -6.73 -6.58
C GLU A 156 13.63 -7.46 -7.73
N ALA A 157 12.76 -8.42 -7.40
CA ALA A 157 11.99 -9.16 -8.41
C ALA A 157 11.01 -8.25 -9.17
N ALA A 158 10.35 -7.34 -8.46
CA ALA A 158 9.46 -6.35 -9.09
C ALA A 158 10.24 -5.41 -10.03
N ALA A 159 11.44 -4.94 -9.61
CA ALA A 159 12.30 -4.10 -10.42
C ALA A 159 12.79 -4.80 -11.70
N ALA A 160 13.12 -6.09 -11.59
CA ALA A 160 13.57 -6.90 -12.71
C ALA A 160 12.41 -7.21 -13.69
N ALA A 161 11.22 -7.49 -13.17
CA ALA A 161 10.05 -7.81 -13.99
C ALA A 161 9.49 -6.58 -14.72
N GLU A 162 9.35 -5.45 -14.02
CA GLU A 162 8.71 -4.24 -14.55
C GLU A 162 9.50 -2.98 -14.10
N PRO A 163 10.65 -2.71 -14.72
CA PRO A 163 11.54 -1.62 -14.31
C PRO A 163 10.92 -0.23 -14.40
N ALA A 164 9.91 -0.04 -15.23
CA ALA A 164 9.23 1.24 -15.44
C ALA A 164 8.26 1.60 -14.27
N LEU A 165 7.78 0.63 -13.50
CA LEU A 165 6.90 0.91 -12.37
C LEU A 165 7.67 1.59 -11.23
N PRO A 166 7.13 2.68 -10.65
CA PRO A 166 7.74 3.34 -9.50
C PRO A 166 7.70 2.43 -8.27
N ARG A 167 8.80 2.46 -7.51
CA ARG A 167 8.98 1.64 -6.30
C ARG A 167 9.27 2.49 -5.09
N ALA A 168 8.91 1.99 -3.90
CA ALA A 168 9.25 2.55 -2.61
C ALA A 168 9.77 1.46 -1.67
N LEU A 169 10.84 1.75 -0.95
CA LEU A 169 11.33 0.88 0.11
C LEU A 169 10.59 1.18 1.41
N LEU A 170 9.94 0.17 1.99
CA LEU A 170 9.33 0.25 3.32
C LEU A 170 10.35 -0.12 4.38
N LEU A 171 10.36 0.64 5.49
CA LEU A 171 11.28 0.44 6.60
C LEU A 171 10.53 0.46 7.93
N GLU A 172 10.63 -0.62 8.70
CA GLU A 172 10.22 -0.66 10.10
C GLU A 172 11.35 -0.21 11.04
N GLU A 173 12.60 -0.40 10.60
CA GLU A 173 13.82 0.07 11.26
C GLU A 173 14.87 0.54 10.23
N LEU A 174 15.82 1.36 10.68
CA LEU A 174 16.92 1.85 9.82
C LEU A 174 18.10 0.88 9.90
N TRP A 175 18.08 -0.19 9.12
CA TRP A 175 19.17 -1.15 9.03
C TRP A 175 20.33 -0.64 8.17
N ALA A 176 21.54 -1.16 8.40
CA ALA A 176 22.74 -0.72 7.69
C ALA A 176 22.61 -1.02 6.18
N GLY A 177 22.75 0.01 5.31
CA GLY A 177 22.67 -0.13 3.85
C GLY A 177 21.27 0.06 3.25
N TRP A 178 20.25 0.41 4.05
CA TRP A 178 18.89 0.67 3.54
C TRP A 178 18.87 1.78 2.47
N PHE A 179 19.65 2.82 2.68
CA PHE A 179 19.69 3.97 1.76
C PHE A 179 20.28 3.60 0.40
N GLU A 180 21.42 2.92 0.42
CA GLU A 180 22.09 2.37 -0.77
C GLU A 180 21.19 1.37 -1.50
N THR A 181 20.42 0.59 -0.75
CA THR A 181 19.43 -0.35 -1.32
C THR A 181 18.29 0.40 -2.02
N ALA A 182 17.74 1.45 -1.42
CA ALA A 182 16.71 2.28 -2.07
C ALA A 182 17.24 2.89 -3.38
N GLN A 183 18.49 3.37 -3.40
CA GLN A 183 19.12 3.91 -4.61
C GLN A 183 19.37 2.82 -5.66
N ARG A 184 19.93 1.69 -5.28
CA ARG A 184 20.21 0.53 -6.16
C ARG A 184 18.94 0.01 -6.83
N LEU A 185 17.83 -0.02 -6.10
CA LEU A 185 16.53 -0.42 -6.61
C LEU A 185 15.83 0.69 -7.41
N ALA A 186 16.46 1.84 -7.59
CA ALA A 186 15.88 3.00 -8.24
C ALA A 186 14.49 3.36 -7.66
N CYS A 187 14.34 3.25 -6.33
CA CYS A 187 13.14 3.66 -5.65
C CYS A 187 12.82 5.14 -5.91
N ARG A 188 11.56 5.49 -5.92
CA ARG A 188 11.07 6.87 -6.02
C ARG A 188 10.76 7.46 -4.64
N ALA A 189 10.56 6.59 -3.66
CA ALA A 189 10.27 6.97 -2.29
C ALA A 189 10.86 5.99 -1.29
N VAL A 190 10.99 6.45 -0.04
CA VAL A 190 11.19 5.63 1.15
C VAL A 190 10.01 5.88 2.07
N VAL A 191 9.45 4.83 2.63
CA VAL A 191 8.29 4.86 3.51
C VAL A 191 8.69 4.30 4.86
N THR A 192 8.62 5.08 5.94
CA THR A 192 9.04 4.63 7.27
C THR A 192 7.92 4.77 8.29
N HIS A 193 8.03 4.05 9.41
CA HIS A 193 7.29 4.44 10.58
C HIS A 193 7.62 5.91 10.92
N TYR A 194 6.62 6.72 11.25
CA TYR A 194 6.78 8.17 11.42
C TYR A 194 7.82 8.55 12.47
N SER A 195 8.03 7.71 13.49
CA SER A 195 9.03 7.95 14.53
C SER A 195 10.49 7.86 14.05
N LEU A 196 10.71 7.33 12.85
CA LEU A 196 12.03 7.23 12.21
C LEU A 196 12.31 8.39 11.26
N MET A 197 11.30 9.24 10.98
CA MET A 197 11.38 10.33 10.02
C MET A 197 11.49 11.66 10.73
N ASP A 198 12.55 12.40 10.45
CA ASP A 198 12.75 13.78 10.88
C ASP A 198 13.14 14.68 9.71
N ALA A 199 13.30 15.98 9.94
CA ALA A 199 13.64 16.94 8.90
C ALA A 199 14.99 16.63 8.23
N ALA A 200 15.97 16.13 8.97
CA ALA A 200 17.27 15.77 8.41
C ALA A 200 17.19 14.56 7.48
N MET A 201 16.37 13.57 7.84
CA MET A 201 16.08 12.41 6.99
C MET A 201 15.33 12.83 5.72
N VAL A 202 14.29 13.66 5.83
CA VAL A 202 13.56 14.20 4.67
C VAL A 202 14.51 14.92 3.73
N GLU A 203 15.35 15.82 4.27
CA GLU A 203 16.34 16.54 3.46
C GLU A 203 17.31 15.60 2.74
N ARG A 204 17.83 14.59 3.44
CA ARG A 204 18.71 13.57 2.87
C ARG A 204 18.04 12.82 1.71
N LEU A 205 16.77 12.42 1.89
CA LEU A 205 16.00 11.75 0.85
C LEU A 205 15.77 12.66 -0.36
N HIS A 206 15.35 13.91 -0.12
CA HIS A 206 15.13 14.88 -1.19
C HIS A 206 16.40 15.19 -1.99
N GLN A 207 17.55 15.34 -1.31
CA GLN A 207 18.85 15.53 -1.98
C GLN A 207 19.23 14.36 -2.89
N ALA A 208 18.78 13.14 -2.54
CA ALA A 208 18.96 11.94 -3.36
C ALA A 208 17.88 11.77 -4.44
N GLY A 209 16.90 12.69 -4.55
CA GLY A 209 15.78 12.59 -5.48
C GLY A 209 14.71 11.60 -5.06
N LEU A 210 14.71 11.17 -3.80
CA LEU A 210 13.71 10.28 -3.19
C LEU A 210 12.64 11.09 -2.47
N ARG A 211 11.42 10.57 -2.43
CA ARG A 211 10.32 11.12 -1.62
C ARG A 211 10.26 10.46 -0.25
N ALA A 212 9.83 11.22 0.73
CA ALA A 212 9.68 10.79 2.12
C ALA A 212 8.20 10.56 2.45
N LEU A 213 7.80 9.31 2.65
CA LEU A 213 6.45 8.96 3.09
C LEU A 213 6.51 8.34 4.48
N VAL A 214 5.41 8.46 5.23
CA VAL A 214 5.34 7.92 6.58
C VAL A 214 4.05 7.15 6.86
N TYR A 215 4.15 6.11 7.68
CA TYR A 215 3.05 5.32 8.23
C TYR A 215 3.20 5.15 9.75
N THR A 216 2.22 4.84 10.53
CA THR A 216 0.82 5.17 10.34
C THR A 216 0.52 6.36 11.22
N VAL A 217 0.23 7.51 10.61
CA VAL A 217 0.07 8.77 11.34
C VAL A 217 -1.41 8.97 11.66
N ASN A 218 -1.77 8.73 12.91
CA ASN A 218 -3.16 8.77 13.36
C ASN A 218 -3.43 9.94 14.34
N ASP A 219 -2.38 10.55 14.89
CA ASP A 219 -2.51 11.66 15.82
C ASP A 219 -2.20 13.03 15.16
N ARG A 220 -2.87 14.09 15.63
CA ARG A 220 -2.67 15.44 15.09
C ARG A 220 -1.31 16.03 15.43
N ALA A 221 -0.72 15.65 16.58
CA ALA A 221 0.60 16.13 16.96
C ALA A 221 1.68 15.51 16.07
N ASP A 222 1.58 14.18 15.82
CA ASP A 222 2.48 13.47 14.91
C ASP A 222 2.34 14.01 13.48
N LEU A 223 1.11 14.25 13.02
CA LEU A 223 0.88 14.89 11.72
C LEU A 223 1.55 16.25 11.62
N ALA A 224 1.41 17.09 12.65
CA ALA A 224 2.04 18.42 12.67
C ALA A 224 3.56 18.32 12.61
N ALA A 225 4.17 17.37 13.34
CA ALA A 225 5.60 17.10 13.30
C ALA A 225 6.06 16.63 11.90
N MET A 226 5.33 15.70 11.27
CA MET A 226 5.66 15.19 9.94
C MET A 226 5.51 16.28 8.86
N ARG A 227 4.49 17.12 8.96
CA ARG A 227 4.35 18.29 8.06
C ARG A 227 5.49 19.29 8.25
N ALA A 228 5.88 19.56 9.50
CA ALA A 228 7.01 20.44 9.79
C ALA A 228 8.34 19.86 9.29
N ALA A 229 8.50 18.54 9.31
CA ALA A 229 9.65 17.85 8.73
C ALA A 229 9.65 17.88 7.19
N GLY A 230 8.53 18.14 6.55
CA GLY A 230 8.41 18.27 5.09
C GLY A 230 8.19 16.97 4.35
N VAL A 231 7.53 15.96 4.96
CA VAL A 231 7.20 14.70 4.29
C VAL A 231 6.30 14.91 3.07
N ASP A 232 6.43 14.04 2.06
CA ASP A 232 5.69 14.11 0.80
C ASP A 232 4.34 13.37 0.83
N GLY A 233 4.14 12.48 1.81
CA GLY A 233 2.90 11.73 1.95
C GLY A 233 2.75 11.07 3.31
N VAL A 234 1.49 10.91 3.72
CA VAL A 234 1.09 10.36 5.03
C VAL A 234 0.07 9.25 4.85
N ILE A 235 0.40 8.05 5.32
CA ILE A 235 -0.51 6.90 5.41
C ILE A 235 -1.20 6.96 6.78
N THR A 236 -2.55 6.88 6.81
CA THR A 236 -3.35 7.02 8.03
C THR A 236 -4.53 6.07 8.07
N ASP A 237 -4.88 5.60 9.29
CA ASP A 237 -6.12 4.87 9.57
C ASP A 237 -7.31 5.81 9.84
N GLU A 238 -7.04 7.09 10.13
CA GLU A 238 -8.02 8.05 10.64
C GLU A 238 -8.68 8.85 9.50
N VAL A 239 -9.24 8.12 8.51
CA VAL A 239 -9.79 8.74 7.29
C VAL A 239 -10.92 9.74 7.56
N GLU A 240 -11.74 9.51 8.59
CA GLU A 240 -12.79 10.46 8.98
C GLU A 240 -12.19 11.74 9.57
N ARG A 241 -11.21 11.61 10.47
CA ARG A 241 -10.53 12.74 11.12
C ARG A 241 -9.90 13.70 10.12
N TYR A 242 -9.32 13.17 9.05
CA TYR A 242 -8.59 13.94 8.03
C TYR A 242 -9.36 14.14 6.72
N SER A 243 -10.67 13.81 6.70
CA SER A 243 -11.47 13.89 5.46
C SER A 243 -11.55 15.31 4.89
N ALA A 244 -11.63 16.33 5.74
CA ALA A 244 -11.64 17.72 5.29
C ALA A 244 -10.31 18.14 4.64
N ASP A 245 -9.18 17.71 5.22
CA ASP A 245 -7.84 17.99 4.69
C ASP A 245 -7.59 17.21 3.38
N ALA A 246 -8.02 15.95 3.32
CA ALA A 246 -7.93 15.13 2.13
C ALA A 246 -8.73 15.72 0.95
N ARG A 247 -9.95 16.21 1.19
CA ARG A 247 -10.78 16.90 0.17
C ARG A 247 -10.17 18.21 -0.29
N ALA A 248 -9.49 18.92 0.60
CA ALA A 248 -8.81 20.17 0.28
C ALA A 248 -7.46 19.97 -0.43
N GLY A 249 -6.97 18.74 -0.55
CA GLY A 249 -5.65 18.42 -1.12
C GLY A 249 -4.47 18.95 -0.28
N ARG A 250 -4.65 19.09 1.02
CA ARG A 250 -3.69 19.73 1.96
C ARG A 250 -3.16 18.74 2.97
#